data_b6697e93bc35f1e74aaa0ddb0a6024fb
#
_entry.id   b6697e93bc35f1e74aaa0ddb0a6024fb
#
_cell.length_a   1.000
_cell.length_b   1.000
_cell.length_c   1.000
_cell.angle_alpha   90.00
_cell.angle_beta   90.00
_cell.angle_gamma   90.00
#
_symmetry.space_group_name_H-M   'P 1'
#
loop_
_entity.id
_entity.type
_entity.pdbx_description
1 polymer ?
#
loop_
_entity_poly.entity_id
_entity_poly.type
_entity_poly.pdbx_seq_one_letter_code
_entity_poly.pdbx_strand_id
1 'polypeptide(L)'
;GELGEALENLSGKIFVELDYADLAGWRAWVDYPVHLPKGRGALRVWGDLDKGAGKVTADVALEELRIRLGRKLPELELASMRGRLEGDYKADHWAVAGQQVELLTQDGLRIAPTDFKVDWHQDAKTATVNGNSSASFLDLAALGRLASYLPLDTHSRELLLRHRPQGRISELRASWVLDGENLTRYSLKAGFQELGIEADHYFPGASGVSGN
;
A
#
# COMPACT_ATOMS: atom_id res chain seq x y z
N GLY A 1 -4.10 19.53 -12.81
CA GLY A 1 -4.78 19.72 -14.11
C GLY A 1 -6.24 20.09 -13.90
N GLU A 2 -6.93 20.62 -14.89
CA GLU A 2 -8.31 21.17 -14.79
C GLU A 2 -9.33 20.20 -14.16
N LEU A 3 -9.15 18.89 -14.33
CA LEU A 3 -10.01 17.88 -13.71
C LEU A 3 -9.76 17.74 -12.20
N GLY A 4 -8.52 17.91 -11.73
CA GLY A 4 -8.22 17.89 -10.31
C GLY A 4 -8.89 19.05 -9.56
N GLU A 5 -8.80 20.25 -10.11
CA GLU A 5 -9.47 21.44 -9.56
C GLU A 5 -11.00 21.35 -9.65
N ALA A 6 -11.52 20.69 -10.70
CA ALA A 6 -12.96 20.43 -10.82
C ALA A 6 -13.44 19.42 -9.76
N LEU A 7 -12.65 18.37 -9.47
CA LEU A 7 -12.97 17.37 -8.43
C LEU A 7 -12.94 17.95 -7.01
N GLU A 8 -12.06 18.92 -6.74
CA GLU A 8 -12.01 19.62 -5.44
C GLU A 8 -13.29 20.41 -5.11
N ASN A 9 -14.03 20.81 -6.13
CA ASN A 9 -15.28 21.56 -5.98
C ASN A 9 -16.54 20.72 -6.20
N LEU A 10 -16.39 19.44 -6.59
CA LEU A 10 -17.51 18.55 -6.81
C LEU A 10 -18.02 17.95 -5.48
N SER A 11 -19.35 17.92 -5.36
CA SER A 11 -20.04 17.11 -4.35
C SER A 11 -20.98 16.16 -5.06
N GLY A 12 -20.92 14.89 -4.73
CA GLY A 12 -21.78 13.89 -5.35
C GLY A 12 -21.29 12.47 -5.23
N LYS A 13 -22.09 11.56 -5.77
CA LYS A 13 -21.79 10.13 -5.81
C LYS A 13 -21.44 9.70 -7.21
N ILE A 14 -20.40 8.93 -7.34
CA ILE A 14 -19.93 8.36 -8.61
C ILE A 14 -20.05 6.84 -8.51
N PHE A 15 -20.56 6.23 -9.57
CA PHE A 15 -20.50 4.79 -9.76
C PHE A 15 -20.07 4.49 -11.19
N VAL A 16 -19.07 3.64 -11.34
CA VAL A 16 -18.54 3.18 -12.61
C VAL A 16 -18.33 1.68 -12.53
N GLU A 17 -18.83 0.95 -13.51
CA GLU A 17 -18.62 -0.50 -13.64
C GLU A 17 -18.18 -0.80 -15.06
N LEU A 18 -17.08 -1.51 -15.18
CA LEU A 18 -16.44 -1.88 -16.43
C LEU A 18 -15.99 -3.33 -16.37
N ASP A 19 -16.50 -4.16 -17.24
CA ASP A 19 -16.05 -5.54 -17.39
C ASP A 19 -14.65 -5.62 -18.01
N TYR A 20 -14.27 -4.58 -18.76
CA TYR A 20 -12.95 -4.43 -19.34
C TYR A 20 -12.56 -2.94 -19.38
N ALA A 21 -11.46 -2.60 -18.75
CA ALA A 21 -10.85 -1.28 -18.78
C ALA A 21 -9.39 -1.40 -19.22
N ASP A 22 -8.97 -0.53 -20.13
CA ASP A 22 -7.55 -0.24 -20.38
C ASP A 22 -7.16 0.97 -19.55
N LEU A 23 -6.58 0.72 -18.40
CA LEU A 23 -6.21 1.77 -17.44
C LEU A 23 -5.12 2.70 -17.98
N ALA A 24 -4.27 2.20 -18.89
CA ALA A 24 -3.23 3.04 -19.50
C ALA A 24 -3.84 4.07 -20.45
N GLY A 25 -4.87 3.69 -21.21
CA GLY A 25 -5.61 4.60 -22.08
C GLY A 25 -6.32 5.72 -21.34
N TRP A 26 -6.74 5.47 -20.09
CA TRP A 26 -7.47 6.44 -19.27
C TRP A 26 -6.61 7.53 -18.65
N ARG A 27 -5.28 7.41 -18.71
CA ARG A 27 -4.34 8.43 -18.18
C ARG A 27 -4.54 9.82 -18.79
N ALA A 28 -5.14 9.92 -19.95
CA ALA A 28 -5.50 11.22 -20.56
C ALA A 28 -6.61 11.95 -19.79
N TRP A 29 -7.39 11.21 -19.00
CA TRP A 29 -8.62 11.69 -18.35
C TRP A 29 -8.56 11.61 -16.83
N VAL A 30 -7.77 10.67 -16.29
CA VAL A 30 -7.68 10.39 -14.85
C VAL A 30 -6.23 10.50 -14.40
N ASP A 31 -5.96 11.39 -13.43
CA ASP A 31 -4.68 11.48 -12.74
C ASP A 31 -4.62 10.41 -11.65
N TYR A 32 -3.91 9.32 -11.92
CA TYR A 32 -3.64 8.30 -10.92
C TYR A 32 -2.58 8.80 -9.93
N PRO A 33 -2.71 8.48 -8.62
CA PRO A 33 -1.68 8.81 -7.62
C PRO A 33 -0.38 8.02 -7.84
N VAL A 34 -0.37 7.11 -8.81
CA VAL A 34 0.76 6.24 -9.19
C VAL A 34 0.97 6.26 -10.69
N HIS A 35 2.19 5.98 -11.15
CA HIS A 35 2.45 5.83 -12.56
C HIS A 35 2.02 4.43 -13.03
N LEU A 36 1.03 4.37 -13.93
CA LEU A 36 0.38 3.16 -14.42
C LEU A 36 0.46 3.08 -15.95
N PRO A 37 1.60 2.65 -16.54
CA PRO A 37 1.78 2.61 -17.98
C PRO A 37 1.06 1.44 -18.67
N LYS A 38 0.69 0.40 -17.93
CA LYS A 38 -0.04 -0.76 -18.45
C LYS A 38 -0.95 -1.33 -17.36
N GLY A 39 -2.14 -1.79 -17.76
CA GLY A 39 -3.08 -2.50 -16.89
C GLY A 39 -4.42 -2.62 -17.58
N ARG A 40 -5.00 -3.80 -17.54
CA ARG A 40 -6.30 -4.08 -18.10
C ARG A 40 -7.09 -5.01 -17.19
N GLY A 41 -8.40 -4.98 -17.28
CA GLY A 41 -9.26 -5.89 -16.54
C GLY A 41 -10.57 -5.27 -16.11
N ALA A 42 -11.26 -5.91 -15.19
CA ALA A 42 -12.52 -5.46 -14.65
C ALA A 42 -12.29 -4.47 -13.50
N LEU A 43 -13.15 -3.47 -13.44
CA LEU A 43 -13.10 -2.40 -12.44
C LEU A 43 -14.51 -1.98 -12.06
N ARG A 44 -14.78 -1.90 -10.75
CA ARG A 44 -16.02 -1.33 -10.22
C ARG A 44 -15.65 -0.30 -9.15
N VAL A 45 -16.06 0.95 -9.36
CA VAL A 45 -15.68 2.08 -8.50
C VAL A 45 -16.91 2.78 -7.96
N TRP A 46 -16.91 3.04 -6.67
CA TRP A 46 -17.85 3.93 -5.97
C TRP A 46 -17.07 5.11 -5.39
N GLY A 47 -17.58 6.29 -5.58
CA GLY A 47 -17.04 7.51 -5.01
C GLY A 47 -18.12 8.32 -4.30
N ASP A 48 -17.78 8.88 -3.16
CA ASP A 48 -18.57 9.90 -2.47
C ASP A 48 -17.64 11.10 -2.23
N LEU A 49 -17.92 12.20 -2.92
CA LEU A 49 -17.08 13.40 -2.94
C LEU A 49 -17.84 14.55 -2.31
N ASP A 50 -17.19 15.29 -1.43
CA ASP A 50 -17.74 16.51 -0.83
C ASP A 50 -16.65 17.57 -0.61
N LYS A 51 -16.56 18.54 -1.53
CA LYS A 51 -15.74 19.76 -1.46
C LYS A 51 -14.35 19.56 -0.84
N GLY A 52 -13.50 18.81 -1.52
CA GLY A 52 -12.13 18.55 -1.08
C GLY A 52 -11.98 17.42 -0.05
N ALA A 53 -13.06 16.70 0.25
CA ALA A 53 -13.05 15.43 0.95
C ALA A 53 -13.63 14.35 0.04
N GLY A 54 -13.21 13.12 0.19
CA GLY A 54 -13.76 12.04 -0.61
C GLY A 54 -13.45 10.65 -0.07
N LYS A 55 -14.41 9.77 -0.29
CA LYS A 55 -14.25 8.34 -0.08
C LYS A 55 -14.43 7.63 -1.41
N VAL A 56 -13.47 6.81 -1.76
CA VAL A 56 -13.48 5.99 -2.99
C VAL A 56 -13.28 4.54 -2.60
N THR A 57 -14.09 3.67 -3.19
CA THR A 57 -13.95 2.22 -3.08
C THR A 57 -13.86 1.65 -4.48
N ALA A 58 -12.91 0.73 -4.71
CA ALA A 58 -12.72 0.08 -5.99
C ALA A 58 -12.57 -1.44 -5.82
N ASP A 59 -13.45 -2.22 -6.46
CA ASP A 59 -13.20 -3.63 -6.69
C ASP A 59 -12.39 -3.77 -7.98
N VAL A 60 -11.27 -4.46 -7.90
CA VAL A 60 -10.34 -4.62 -9.03
C VAL A 60 -10.06 -6.08 -9.33
N ALA A 61 -10.02 -6.42 -10.61
CA ALA A 61 -9.53 -7.68 -11.12
C ALA A 61 -8.70 -7.37 -12.39
N LEU A 62 -7.42 -7.07 -12.17
CA LEU A 62 -6.52 -6.54 -13.19
C LEU A 62 -5.51 -7.59 -13.63
N GLU A 63 -5.09 -7.51 -14.87
CA GLU A 63 -4.09 -8.36 -15.51
C GLU A 63 -3.04 -7.50 -16.22
N GLU A 64 -1.85 -8.06 -16.38
CA GLU A 64 -0.75 -7.41 -17.08
C GLU A 64 -0.49 -5.98 -16.58
N LEU A 65 -0.50 -5.80 -15.28
CA LEU A 65 -0.34 -4.50 -14.65
C LEU A 65 1.15 -4.13 -14.56
N ARG A 66 1.49 -2.92 -15.01
CA ARG A 66 2.79 -2.32 -14.75
C ARG A 66 2.56 -1.04 -13.94
N ILE A 67 3.17 -0.96 -12.76
CA ILE A 67 2.92 0.12 -11.81
C ILE A 67 4.22 0.61 -11.19
N ARG A 68 4.35 1.91 -11.02
CA ARG A 68 5.43 2.53 -10.27
C ARG A 68 4.86 3.32 -9.11
N LEU A 69 5.17 2.90 -7.88
CA LEU A 69 4.62 3.44 -6.65
C LEU A 69 5.31 4.73 -6.17
N GLY A 70 6.35 5.18 -6.84
CA GLY A 70 7.05 6.42 -6.52
C GLY A 70 7.98 6.85 -7.66
N ARG A 71 8.25 8.16 -7.78
CA ARG A 71 9.01 8.74 -8.91
C ARG A 71 10.41 8.13 -9.11
N LYS A 72 11.05 7.70 -8.03
CA LYS A 72 12.41 7.12 -8.04
C LYS A 72 12.42 5.60 -7.93
N LEU A 73 11.25 4.96 -7.88
CA LEU A 73 11.15 3.52 -7.75
C LEU A 73 11.10 2.85 -9.13
N PRO A 74 11.57 1.60 -9.25
CA PRO A 74 11.41 0.81 -10.46
C PRO A 74 9.93 0.46 -10.69
N GLU A 75 9.61 0.03 -11.90
CA GLU A 75 8.29 -0.46 -12.25
C GLU A 75 8.11 -1.90 -11.77
N LEU A 76 7.04 -2.14 -11.04
CA LEU A 76 6.60 -3.47 -10.62
C LEU A 76 5.69 -4.05 -11.72
N GLU A 77 6.05 -5.23 -12.20
CA GLU A 77 5.27 -5.96 -13.19
C GLU A 77 4.45 -7.06 -12.53
N LEU A 78 3.13 -6.96 -12.62
CA LEU A 78 2.18 -7.91 -12.07
C LEU A 78 1.49 -8.67 -13.20
N ALA A 79 1.45 -9.98 -13.10
CA ALA A 79 0.61 -10.82 -13.97
C ALA A 79 -0.86 -10.61 -13.62
N SER A 80 -1.19 -10.51 -12.33
CA SER A 80 -2.54 -10.20 -11.87
C SER A 80 -2.56 -9.48 -10.52
N MET A 81 -3.64 -8.74 -10.30
CA MET A 81 -4.00 -8.11 -9.03
C MET A 81 -5.50 -8.19 -8.83
N ARG A 82 -5.95 -8.61 -7.67
CA ARG A 82 -7.37 -8.67 -7.29
C ARG A 82 -7.57 -8.19 -5.88
N GLY A 83 -8.76 -7.67 -5.58
CA GLY A 83 -9.16 -7.25 -4.25
C GLY A 83 -10.01 -6.00 -4.27
N ARG A 84 -10.34 -5.52 -3.08
CA ARG A 84 -11.00 -4.24 -2.87
C ARG A 84 -10.02 -3.23 -2.31
N LEU A 85 -9.99 -2.06 -2.89
CA LEU A 85 -9.19 -0.93 -2.44
C LEU A 85 -10.12 0.19 -1.95
N GLU A 86 -9.76 0.84 -0.88
CA GLU A 86 -10.48 1.98 -0.34
C GLU A 86 -9.52 3.14 -0.10
N GLY A 87 -9.95 4.34 -0.42
CA GLY A 87 -9.27 5.58 -0.11
C GLY A 87 -10.24 6.53 0.58
N ASP A 88 -9.81 7.19 1.65
CA ASP A 88 -10.54 8.26 2.33
C ASP A 88 -9.57 9.43 2.52
N TYR A 89 -9.97 10.61 2.09
CA TYR A 89 -9.14 11.79 2.24
C TYR A 89 -9.95 13.01 2.66
N LYS A 90 -9.35 13.80 3.53
CA LYS A 90 -9.80 15.12 3.96
C LYS A 90 -8.55 16.01 4.12
N ALA A 91 -8.74 17.29 4.36
CA ALA A 91 -7.62 18.24 4.47
C ALA A 91 -6.53 17.81 5.46
N ASP A 92 -6.89 17.15 6.55
CA ASP A 92 -6.01 16.76 7.66
C ASP A 92 -5.91 15.25 7.88
N HIS A 93 -6.59 14.45 7.04
CA HIS A 93 -6.71 13.01 7.21
C HIS A 93 -6.57 12.28 5.87
N TRP A 94 -5.81 11.20 5.90
CA TRP A 94 -5.65 10.29 4.79
C TRP A 94 -5.75 8.84 5.27
N ALA A 95 -6.52 8.02 4.59
CA ALA A 95 -6.57 6.59 4.84
C ALA A 95 -6.59 5.81 3.53
N VAL A 96 -5.87 4.70 3.51
CA VAL A 96 -5.88 3.71 2.43
C VAL A 96 -6.08 2.34 3.05
N ALA A 97 -6.98 1.56 2.49
CA ALA A 97 -7.20 0.19 2.91
C ALA A 97 -7.30 -0.76 1.71
N GLY A 98 -6.96 -1.99 1.93
CA GLY A 98 -7.17 -3.10 1.01
C GLY A 98 -7.85 -4.25 1.73
N GLN A 99 -8.79 -4.91 1.05
CA GLN A 99 -9.46 -6.11 1.54
C GLN A 99 -9.24 -7.23 0.52
N GLN A 100 -8.78 -8.38 1.00
CA GLN A 100 -8.49 -9.58 0.21
C GLN A 100 -7.61 -9.26 -1.02
N VAL A 101 -6.64 -8.37 -0.84
CA VAL A 101 -5.73 -7.98 -1.91
C VAL A 101 -4.72 -9.08 -2.15
N GLU A 102 -4.76 -9.67 -3.33
CA GLU A 102 -3.80 -10.65 -3.81
C GLU A 102 -3.05 -10.15 -5.04
N LEU A 103 -1.79 -10.51 -5.14
CA LEU A 103 -0.91 -10.14 -6.23
C LEU A 103 -0.18 -11.37 -6.76
N LEU A 104 0.02 -11.41 -8.06
CA LEU A 104 0.95 -12.32 -8.73
C LEU A 104 1.89 -11.49 -9.61
N THR A 105 3.18 -11.55 -9.33
CA THR A 105 4.17 -10.86 -10.17
C THR A 105 4.46 -11.64 -11.46
N GLN A 106 5.04 -11.00 -12.46
CA GLN A 106 5.41 -11.67 -13.71
C GLN A 106 6.48 -12.75 -13.51
N ASP A 107 7.34 -12.62 -12.49
CA ASP A 107 8.36 -13.61 -12.12
C ASP A 107 7.83 -14.71 -11.17
N GLY A 108 6.49 -14.76 -10.98
CA GLY A 108 5.81 -15.85 -10.26
C GLY A 108 5.74 -15.69 -8.74
N LEU A 109 6.12 -14.55 -8.16
CA LEU A 109 5.91 -14.29 -6.74
C LEU A 109 4.41 -14.08 -6.48
N ARG A 110 3.85 -14.88 -5.59
CA ARG A 110 2.45 -14.77 -5.15
C ARG A 110 2.38 -14.12 -3.77
N ILE A 111 1.59 -13.07 -3.66
CA ILE A 111 1.15 -12.51 -2.38
C ILE A 111 -0.25 -13.04 -2.11
N ALA A 112 -0.40 -13.74 -1.00
CA ALA A 112 -1.69 -14.28 -0.57
C ALA A 112 -2.70 -13.15 -0.25
N PRO A 113 -4.01 -13.41 -0.36
CA PRO A 113 -5.03 -12.43 0.01
C PRO A 113 -4.79 -11.84 1.39
N THR A 114 -4.64 -10.54 1.45
CA THR A 114 -4.27 -9.80 2.66
C THR A 114 -5.17 -8.59 2.83
N ASP A 115 -5.64 -8.38 4.04
CA ASP A 115 -6.30 -7.14 4.44
C ASP A 115 -5.27 -6.22 5.05
N PHE A 116 -5.29 -4.95 4.65
CA PHE A 116 -4.41 -3.94 5.23
C PHE A 116 -5.12 -2.59 5.35
N LYS A 117 -4.64 -1.78 6.27
CA LYS A 117 -5.06 -0.39 6.40
C LYS A 117 -3.87 0.46 6.84
N VAL A 118 -3.76 1.64 6.27
CA VAL A 118 -2.87 2.71 6.73
C VAL A 118 -3.68 3.97 6.80
N ASP A 119 -3.62 4.67 7.93
CA ASP A 119 -4.22 5.98 8.09
C ASP A 119 -3.26 6.92 8.81
N TRP A 120 -3.34 8.20 8.48
CA TRP A 120 -2.64 9.24 9.18
C TRP A 120 -3.47 10.51 9.25
N HIS A 121 -3.26 11.22 10.34
CA HIS A 121 -3.93 12.46 10.64
C HIS A 121 -2.91 13.50 11.09
N GLN A 122 -2.98 14.68 10.51
CA GLN A 122 -2.15 15.82 10.90
C GLN A 122 -2.93 16.68 11.90
N ASP A 123 -2.36 16.84 13.10
CA ASP A 123 -2.94 17.74 14.10
C ASP A 123 -2.64 19.19 13.70
N ALA A 124 -3.70 19.96 13.43
CA ALA A 124 -3.60 21.34 12.97
C ALA A 124 -2.95 22.30 14.02
N LYS A 125 -2.95 21.93 15.32
CA LYS A 125 -2.41 22.76 16.40
C LYS A 125 -0.92 22.49 16.65
N THR A 126 -0.53 21.23 16.59
CA THR A 126 0.83 20.80 16.92
C THR A 126 1.67 20.53 15.69
N ALA A 127 1.06 20.49 14.50
CA ALA A 127 1.67 20.04 13.25
C ALA A 127 2.24 18.61 13.32
N THR A 128 1.92 17.85 14.36
CA THR A 128 2.33 16.44 14.48
C THR A 128 1.47 15.56 13.59
N VAL A 129 2.07 14.49 13.05
CA VAL A 129 1.38 13.48 12.27
C VAL A 129 1.23 12.23 13.11
N ASN A 130 -0.02 11.81 13.33
CA ASN A 130 -0.35 10.55 13.98
C ASN A 130 -0.71 9.54 12.90
N GLY A 131 -0.06 8.39 12.88
CA GLY A 131 -0.33 7.34 11.92
C GLY A 131 -0.65 6.00 12.58
N ASN A 132 -1.47 5.20 11.91
CA ASN A 132 -1.75 3.83 12.28
C ASN A 132 -1.66 2.94 11.05
N SER A 133 -1.22 1.71 11.24
CA SER A 133 -1.30 0.69 10.20
C SER A 133 -1.69 -0.67 10.78
N SER A 134 -2.34 -1.46 9.96
CA SER A 134 -2.65 -2.85 10.27
C SER A 134 -2.53 -3.72 9.03
N ALA A 135 -2.20 -5.00 9.24
CA ALA A 135 -2.25 -6.01 8.21
C ALA A 135 -2.65 -7.36 8.83
N SER A 136 -3.52 -8.10 8.14
CA SER A 136 -3.93 -9.43 8.58
C SER A 136 -2.81 -10.45 8.47
N PHE A 137 -1.99 -10.30 7.43
CA PHE A 137 -0.92 -11.23 7.10
C PHE A 137 0.19 -10.55 6.29
N LEU A 138 1.44 -10.84 6.60
CA LEU A 138 2.61 -10.44 5.80
C LEU A 138 3.59 -11.61 5.70
N ASP A 139 3.95 -11.97 4.48
CA ASP A 139 5.07 -12.85 4.19
C ASP A 139 6.33 -12.00 4.07
N LEU A 140 7.28 -12.18 4.98
CA LEU A 140 8.49 -11.36 5.04
C LEU A 140 9.44 -11.64 3.86
N ALA A 141 9.50 -12.87 3.37
CA ALA A 141 10.31 -13.19 2.20
C ALA A 141 9.74 -12.51 0.94
N ALA A 142 8.42 -12.53 0.79
CA ALA A 142 7.74 -11.83 -0.29
C ALA A 142 7.92 -10.31 -0.19
N LEU A 143 7.80 -9.74 1.02
CA LEU A 143 8.04 -8.32 1.28
C LEU A 143 9.49 -7.92 0.94
N GLY A 144 10.47 -8.75 1.30
CA GLY A 144 11.87 -8.56 0.95
C GLY A 144 12.10 -8.51 -0.57
N ARG A 145 11.45 -9.40 -1.33
CA ARG A 145 11.52 -9.40 -2.81
C ARG A 145 10.88 -8.14 -3.41
N LEU A 146 9.85 -7.60 -2.80
CA LEU A 146 9.17 -6.39 -3.25
C LEU A 146 9.79 -5.09 -2.73
N ALA A 147 10.74 -5.15 -1.78
CA ALA A 147 11.27 -3.98 -1.07
C ALA A 147 11.78 -2.86 -1.98
N SER A 148 12.38 -3.20 -3.13
CA SER A 148 12.86 -2.22 -4.10
C SER A 148 11.75 -1.45 -4.81
N TYR A 149 10.55 -1.99 -4.89
CA TYR A 149 9.39 -1.42 -5.58
C TYR A 149 8.48 -0.63 -4.64
N LEU A 150 8.62 -0.85 -3.32
CA LEU A 150 7.75 -0.23 -2.32
C LEU A 150 8.29 1.15 -1.88
N PRO A 151 7.41 2.11 -1.54
CA PRO A 151 7.78 3.43 -1.06
C PRO A 151 8.23 3.39 0.42
N LEU A 152 9.21 2.54 0.71
CA LEU A 152 9.83 2.40 2.02
C LEU A 152 10.91 3.47 2.21
N ASP A 153 11.12 3.89 3.45
CA ASP A 153 12.30 4.67 3.81
C ASP A 153 13.60 3.85 3.56
N THR A 154 14.72 4.56 3.47
CA THR A 154 16.01 3.94 3.12
C THR A 154 16.40 2.84 4.11
N HIS A 155 16.22 3.09 5.42
CA HIS A 155 16.61 2.16 6.47
C HIS A 155 15.78 0.87 6.41
N SER A 156 14.45 0.98 6.34
CA SER A 156 13.54 -0.18 6.22
C SER A 156 13.83 -1.01 4.97
N ARG A 157 14.09 -0.34 3.85
CA ARG A 157 14.46 -1.03 2.59
C ARG A 157 15.77 -1.78 2.71
N GLU A 158 16.81 -1.15 3.29
CA GLU A 158 18.11 -1.77 3.50
C GLU A 158 18.01 -2.98 4.44
N LEU A 159 17.23 -2.88 5.52
CA LEU A 159 16.99 -4.01 6.43
C LEU A 159 16.39 -5.22 5.70
N LEU A 160 15.36 -5.00 4.89
CA LEU A 160 14.70 -6.07 4.13
C LEU A 160 15.64 -6.71 3.09
N LEU A 161 16.41 -5.89 2.38
CA LEU A 161 17.32 -6.38 1.34
C LEU A 161 18.56 -7.07 1.91
N ARG A 162 19.08 -6.58 3.03
CA ARG A 162 20.31 -7.07 3.66
C ARG A 162 20.08 -8.33 4.46
N HIS A 163 19.07 -8.32 5.33
CA HIS A 163 18.83 -9.40 6.26
C HIS A 163 17.90 -10.49 5.73
N ARG A 164 17.26 -10.24 4.58
CA ARG A 164 16.36 -11.19 3.90
C ARG A 164 15.47 -11.94 4.90
N PRO A 165 14.68 -11.24 5.69
CA PRO A 165 13.88 -11.87 6.71
C PRO A 165 12.92 -12.88 6.09
N GLN A 166 12.73 -13.98 6.80
CA GLN A 166 11.80 -15.04 6.44
C GLN A 166 10.77 -15.20 7.55
N GLY A 167 9.66 -15.87 7.23
CA GLY A 167 8.59 -16.10 8.17
C GLY A 167 7.37 -15.26 7.89
N ARG A 168 6.41 -15.37 8.79
CA ARG A 168 5.07 -14.78 8.64
C ARG A 168 4.76 -13.88 9.81
N ILE A 169 4.19 -12.73 9.51
CA ILE A 169 3.60 -11.83 10.50
C ILE A 169 2.09 -11.90 10.34
N SER A 170 1.37 -12.06 11.46
CA SER A 170 -0.08 -12.05 11.52
C SER A 170 -0.56 -10.94 12.46
N GLU A 171 -1.76 -10.41 12.18
CA GLU A 171 -2.42 -9.41 13.01
C GLU A 171 -1.53 -8.20 13.35
N LEU A 172 -0.72 -7.75 12.40
CA LEU A 172 0.11 -6.58 12.57
C LEU A 172 -0.74 -5.36 12.89
N ARG A 173 -0.38 -4.64 13.95
CA ARG A 173 -0.89 -3.32 14.29
C ARG A 173 0.27 -2.43 14.70
N ALA A 174 0.40 -1.30 14.05
CA ALA A 174 1.40 -0.31 14.38
C ALA A 174 0.76 1.07 14.52
N SER A 175 1.29 1.87 15.43
CA SER A 175 0.97 3.28 15.55
C SER A 175 2.23 4.10 15.74
N TRP A 176 2.24 5.31 15.22
CA TRP A 176 3.39 6.21 15.33
C TRP A 176 2.97 7.67 15.41
N VAL A 177 3.84 8.48 15.96
CA VAL A 177 3.70 9.93 16.02
C VAL A 177 4.99 10.55 15.49
N LEU A 178 4.85 11.41 14.49
CA LEU A 178 5.94 12.21 13.93
C LEU A 178 5.79 13.67 14.35
N ASP A 179 6.91 14.29 14.73
CA ASP A 179 7.07 15.74 14.89
C ASP A 179 8.06 16.21 13.82
N GLY A 180 7.53 16.82 12.76
CA GLY A 180 8.25 17.01 11.52
C GLY A 180 8.69 15.66 10.92
N GLU A 181 10.00 15.46 10.75
CA GLU A 181 10.57 14.18 10.28
C GLU A 181 10.96 13.23 11.43
N ASN A 182 10.81 13.65 12.69
CA ASN A 182 11.26 12.88 13.84
C ASN A 182 10.16 11.94 14.36
N LEU A 183 10.47 10.66 14.45
CA LEU A 183 9.61 9.67 15.09
C LEU A 183 9.73 9.84 16.63
N THR A 184 8.67 10.36 17.24
CA THR A 184 8.66 10.66 18.70
C THR A 184 8.03 9.56 19.53
N ARG A 185 7.12 8.79 18.94
CA ARG A 185 6.46 7.66 19.60
C ARG A 185 6.11 6.59 18.58
N TYR A 186 6.24 5.33 18.97
CA TYR A 186 5.74 4.20 18.19
C TYR A 186 5.24 3.08 19.10
N SER A 187 4.35 2.28 18.58
CA SER A 187 3.90 1.01 19.15
C SER A 187 3.74 0.00 18.05
N LEU A 188 4.17 -1.24 18.30
CA LEU A 188 4.06 -2.34 17.35
C LEU A 188 3.56 -3.56 18.10
N LYS A 189 2.52 -4.22 17.55
CA LYS A 189 1.99 -5.51 18.02
C LYS A 189 1.79 -6.42 16.81
N ALA A 190 2.24 -7.65 16.91
CA ALA A 190 2.07 -8.65 15.85
C ALA A 190 2.28 -10.05 16.40
N GLY A 191 1.55 -11.02 15.87
CA GLY A 191 1.91 -12.42 15.97
C GLY A 191 2.97 -12.74 14.92
N PHE A 192 3.90 -13.63 15.23
CA PHE A 192 4.93 -14.04 14.27
C PHE A 192 5.19 -15.55 14.33
N GLN A 193 5.42 -16.12 13.18
CA GLN A 193 5.67 -17.56 13.00
C GLN A 193 6.88 -17.77 12.12
N GLU A 194 7.73 -18.72 12.53
CA GLU A 194 8.90 -19.17 11.76
C GLU A 194 9.81 -18.01 11.33
N LEU A 195 9.95 -16.99 12.19
CA LEU A 195 10.87 -15.89 11.89
C LEU A 195 12.29 -16.42 11.72
N GLY A 196 12.90 -16.02 10.63
CA GLY A 196 14.28 -16.27 10.31
C GLY A 196 14.95 -15.03 9.75
N ILE A 197 16.23 -14.90 10.01
CA ILE A 197 17.11 -13.86 9.47
C ILE A 197 18.36 -14.55 8.97
N GLU A 198 18.79 -14.28 7.76
CA GLU A 198 20.06 -14.80 7.25
C GLU A 198 21.23 -14.23 8.09
N ALA A 199 22.19 -15.11 8.40
CA ALA A 199 23.41 -14.68 9.10
C ALA A 199 24.18 -13.66 8.24
N ASP A 200 24.61 -12.58 8.87
CA ASP A 200 25.58 -11.67 8.27
C ASP A 200 26.84 -11.58 9.16
N HIS A 201 27.85 -10.81 8.74
CA HIS A 201 29.13 -10.69 9.44
C HIS A 201 29.00 -10.19 10.90
N TYR A 202 27.87 -9.63 11.29
CA TYR A 202 27.64 -9.02 12.60
C TYR A 202 26.53 -9.72 13.40
N PHE A 203 25.70 -10.56 12.75
CA PHE A 203 24.61 -11.27 13.40
C PHE A 203 24.65 -12.75 13.07
N PRO A 204 24.68 -13.63 14.08
CA PRO A 204 24.38 -15.05 13.84
C PRO A 204 22.92 -15.16 13.37
N GLY A 205 22.71 -15.87 12.28
CA GLY A 205 21.35 -16.11 11.77
C GLY A 205 20.47 -16.74 12.86
N ALA A 206 19.19 -16.37 12.83
CA ALA A 206 18.17 -16.97 13.67
C ALA A 206 17.08 -17.59 12.78
N SER A 207 16.49 -18.70 13.20
CA SER A 207 15.39 -19.34 12.49
C SER A 207 14.42 -20.01 13.45
N GLY A 208 13.14 -20.12 13.02
CA GLY A 208 12.11 -20.86 13.75
C GLY A 208 11.56 -20.17 15.00
N VAL A 209 11.74 -18.87 15.15
CA VAL A 209 11.22 -18.11 16.30
C VAL A 209 9.73 -17.82 16.07
N SER A 210 8.88 -18.14 17.06
CA SER A 210 7.44 -17.89 17.04
C SER A 210 7.01 -17.25 18.36
N GLY A 211 6.01 -16.37 18.29
CA GLY A 211 5.49 -15.65 19.46
C GLY A 211 4.43 -14.61 19.13
N ASN A 212 3.95 -13.92 20.17
CA ASN A 212 2.99 -12.81 20.07
C ASN A 212 3.55 -11.57 20.74
#